data_2797fb511b1786b1243533e03ff18c30
#
_entry.id   2797fb511b1786b1243533e03ff18c30
#
_cell.length_a   1.000
_cell.length_b   1.000
_cell.length_c   1.000
_cell.angle_alpha   90.00
_cell.angle_beta   90.00
_cell.angle_gamma   90.00
#
_symmetry.space_group_name_H-M   'P 1'
#
loop_
_entity.id
_entity.type
_entity.pdbx_description
1 polymer ?
#
loop_
_entity_poly.entity_id
_entity_poly.type
_entity_poly.pdbx_seq_one_letter_code
_entity_poly.pdbx_strand_id
1 'polypeptide(L)'
;MSSVIKKIDKNSPLLHKAHIGDRLVSINGNEITDVLDYKYFSYENRLEVVLESPHGNLRTVKVKKHEGGELGLEFETYLMDTARACRNRCLFCFVDQLPRGMRRTLYFKDDDARLSFLTGNYITLTNLSEREIQRIIDLHISPINVSVHATEPELRAKLLGNPNGARGYELMERLASGGIVMNCQIVCCPGLNDGEALTRSMEDLEKLYPQVKTVSIVPVGLTKHREHLYPLVPFDSDGAGETIDRVEDFAKKCFEGHGSRIFFCSDEFFIKAQRPIPPDEYYEDYAQYENGVGILRLLAVEFEAAMATTDEKCAGTPFSMACGVSARPFLENLLMTANAKYAKINGKIFEVVNDFFGHTIDVTGLVTGGDLIAQLKGRVYGERLIIPDTMIRDGGDVFLDDVTTGQVEKELGVRVEVIRPDGGELFEAMMR
;
A
#
# COMPACT_ATOMS: atom_id res chain seq x y z
N MET A 1 26.38 11.08 -2.37
CA MET A 1 27.05 9.79 -2.63
C MET A 1 26.94 9.00 -1.33
N SER A 2 25.98 8.11 -1.24
CA SER A 2 25.49 7.59 0.06
C SER A 2 25.70 6.06 0.23
N SER A 3 26.59 5.46 -0.57
CA SER A 3 27.08 4.08 -0.35
C SER A 3 28.09 3.98 0.78
N VAL A 4 28.04 4.93 1.74
CA VAL A 4 28.91 4.94 2.92
C VAL A 4 28.33 3.98 3.98
N ILE A 5 29.17 3.09 4.45
CA ILE A 5 28.82 2.08 5.46
C ILE A 5 28.64 2.76 6.81
N LYS A 6 27.44 2.66 7.39
CA LYS A 6 27.08 3.17 8.71
C LYS A 6 27.20 2.12 9.81
N LYS A 7 26.89 0.86 9.46
CA LYS A 7 26.96 -0.26 10.39
C LYS A 7 27.33 -1.54 9.65
N ILE A 8 28.01 -2.43 10.35
CA ILE A 8 28.37 -3.76 9.87
C ILE A 8 27.81 -4.76 10.88
N ASP A 9 26.97 -5.69 10.40
CA ASP A 9 26.41 -6.74 11.24
C ASP A 9 27.53 -7.62 11.81
N LYS A 10 27.37 -8.06 13.06
CA LYS A 10 28.33 -8.97 13.72
C LYS A 10 28.53 -10.33 13.03
N ASN A 11 27.53 -10.74 12.22
CA ASN A 11 27.61 -11.96 11.41
C ASN A 11 28.06 -11.68 9.97
N SER A 12 28.38 -10.43 9.63
CA SER A 12 28.83 -10.04 8.30
C SER A 12 30.12 -10.76 7.88
N PRO A 13 30.20 -11.31 6.67
CA PRO A 13 31.45 -11.85 6.14
C PRO A 13 32.51 -10.76 5.88
N LEU A 14 32.14 -9.50 6.05
CA LEU A 14 32.99 -8.30 5.94
C LEU A 14 33.37 -7.70 7.29
N LEU A 15 32.99 -8.29 8.45
CA LEU A 15 33.15 -7.71 9.79
C LEU A 15 34.60 -7.23 10.09
N HIS A 16 35.62 -7.97 9.62
CA HIS A 16 37.03 -7.61 9.83
C HIS A 16 37.72 -7.09 8.57
N LYS A 17 36.98 -6.81 7.53
CA LYS A 17 37.48 -6.44 6.20
C LYS A 17 36.94 -5.07 5.71
N ALA A 18 35.82 -4.64 6.22
CA ALA A 18 35.23 -3.32 5.99
C ALA A 18 35.24 -2.51 7.28
N HIS A 19 35.19 -1.19 7.19
CA HIS A 19 35.11 -0.29 8.32
C HIS A 19 33.92 0.67 8.15
N ILE A 20 33.36 1.12 9.26
CA ILE A 20 32.36 2.19 9.28
C ILE A 20 33.03 3.44 8.67
N GLY A 21 32.32 4.09 7.74
CA GLY A 21 32.84 5.21 6.98
C GLY A 21 33.46 4.85 5.62
N ASP A 22 33.69 3.55 5.33
CA ASP A 22 34.08 3.14 3.97
C ASP A 22 32.91 3.32 3.01
N ARG A 23 33.22 3.63 1.75
CA ARG A 23 32.27 3.67 0.65
C ARG A 23 32.35 2.37 -0.16
N LEU A 24 31.22 1.71 -0.37
CA LEU A 24 31.14 0.58 -1.30
C LEU A 24 31.18 1.10 -2.73
N VAL A 25 32.17 0.70 -3.50
CA VAL A 25 32.42 1.16 -4.86
C VAL A 25 31.89 0.18 -5.90
N SER A 26 32.33 -1.08 -5.82
CA SER A 26 31.91 -2.10 -6.78
C SER A 26 31.87 -3.50 -6.17
N ILE A 27 31.09 -4.38 -6.80
CA ILE A 27 31.04 -5.82 -6.53
C ILE A 27 31.24 -6.56 -7.84
N ASN A 28 32.20 -7.48 -7.89
CA ASN A 28 32.56 -8.26 -9.08
C ASN A 28 32.79 -7.39 -10.34
N GLY A 29 33.41 -6.20 -10.14
CA GLY A 29 33.66 -5.24 -11.22
C GLY A 29 32.46 -4.35 -11.60
N ASN A 30 31.26 -4.61 -11.06
CA ASN A 30 30.07 -3.78 -11.33
C ASN A 30 30.00 -2.64 -10.31
N GLU A 31 29.86 -1.43 -10.78
CA GLU A 31 29.70 -0.24 -9.95
C GLU A 31 28.36 -0.32 -9.16
N ILE A 32 28.42 0.04 -7.89
CA ILE A 32 27.24 0.08 -7.02
C ILE A 32 26.77 1.53 -6.91
N THR A 33 25.65 1.82 -7.58
CA THR A 33 25.06 3.16 -7.61
C THR A 33 23.93 3.34 -6.59
N ASP A 34 23.21 2.28 -6.28
CA ASP A 34 22.11 2.27 -5.32
C ASP A 34 21.84 0.87 -4.73
N VAL A 35 20.79 0.77 -3.94
CA VAL A 35 20.40 -0.47 -3.24
C VAL A 35 20.03 -1.62 -4.19
N LEU A 36 19.55 -1.35 -5.39
CA LEU A 36 19.20 -2.42 -6.35
C LEU A 36 20.46 -3.08 -6.91
N ASP A 37 21.48 -2.29 -7.29
CA ASP A 37 22.79 -2.82 -7.67
C ASP A 37 23.40 -3.64 -6.52
N TYR A 38 23.34 -3.08 -5.30
CA TYR A 38 23.83 -3.75 -4.12
C TYR A 38 23.17 -5.12 -3.90
N LYS A 39 21.84 -5.19 -3.92
CA LYS A 39 21.10 -6.45 -3.75
C LYS A 39 21.39 -7.43 -4.88
N TYR A 40 21.37 -6.97 -6.13
CA TYR A 40 21.57 -7.82 -7.30
C TYR A 40 23.00 -8.40 -7.35
N PHE A 41 24.03 -7.53 -7.34
CA PHE A 41 25.41 -7.98 -7.47
C PHE A 41 25.97 -8.64 -6.21
N SER A 42 25.33 -8.49 -5.05
CA SER A 42 25.70 -9.20 -3.84
C SER A 42 25.11 -10.61 -3.74
N TYR A 43 24.27 -11.05 -4.69
CA TYR A 43 23.58 -12.35 -4.60
C TYR A 43 24.54 -13.55 -4.61
N GLU A 44 25.60 -13.52 -5.42
CA GLU A 44 26.54 -14.61 -5.61
C GLU A 44 27.29 -15.05 -4.34
N ASN A 45 27.77 -16.29 -4.34
CA ASN A 45 28.47 -16.88 -3.19
C ASN A 45 29.94 -16.47 -3.07
N ARG A 46 30.57 -15.94 -4.14
CA ARG A 46 31.97 -15.43 -4.16
C ARG A 46 31.93 -14.01 -4.74
N LEU A 47 32.43 -13.09 -3.92
CA LEU A 47 32.40 -11.68 -4.29
C LEU A 47 33.80 -11.08 -4.18
N GLU A 48 34.12 -10.23 -5.13
CA GLU A 48 35.22 -9.28 -5.07
C GLU A 48 34.64 -7.88 -4.83
N VAL A 49 34.82 -7.39 -3.61
CA VAL A 49 34.22 -6.12 -3.14
C VAL A 49 35.31 -5.05 -3.11
N VAL A 50 35.08 -3.95 -3.81
CA VAL A 50 35.96 -2.77 -3.77
C VAL A 50 35.38 -1.75 -2.79
N LEU A 51 36.19 -1.38 -1.80
CA LEU A 51 35.88 -0.39 -0.79
C LEU A 51 36.82 0.79 -0.89
N GLU A 52 36.31 1.99 -0.69
CA GLU A 52 37.07 3.23 -0.60
C GLU A 52 37.04 3.76 0.83
N SER A 53 38.20 3.96 1.43
CA SER A 53 38.29 4.54 2.76
C SER A 53 37.92 6.02 2.76
N PRO A 54 37.62 6.66 3.91
CA PRO A 54 37.38 8.10 4.02
C PRO A 54 38.53 8.96 3.49
N HIS A 55 39.74 8.38 3.36
CA HIS A 55 40.93 9.07 2.83
C HIS A 55 41.12 8.83 1.32
N GLY A 56 40.17 8.21 0.62
CA GLY A 56 40.24 7.96 -0.83
C GLY A 56 41.05 6.72 -1.23
N ASN A 57 41.54 5.91 -0.29
CA ASN A 57 42.32 4.70 -0.60
C ASN A 57 41.36 3.56 -0.96
N LEU A 58 41.55 3.01 -2.16
CA LEU A 58 40.82 1.82 -2.62
C LEU A 58 41.44 0.55 -2.09
N ARG A 59 40.61 -0.40 -1.71
CA ARG A 59 41.03 -1.76 -1.39
C ARG A 59 40.04 -2.78 -1.89
N THR A 60 40.54 -3.90 -2.35
CA THR A 60 39.75 -5.03 -2.83
C THR A 60 39.69 -6.13 -1.76
N VAL A 61 38.52 -6.61 -1.46
CA VAL A 61 38.25 -7.61 -0.44
C VAL A 61 37.52 -8.80 -1.05
N LYS A 62 38.08 -10.01 -0.91
CA LYS A 62 37.40 -11.23 -1.34
C LYS A 62 36.52 -11.79 -0.22
N VAL A 63 35.26 -12.06 -0.56
CA VAL A 63 34.23 -12.56 0.35
C VAL A 63 33.67 -13.87 -0.16
N LYS A 64 33.43 -14.79 0.76
CA LYS A 64 32.65 -16.01 0.49
C LYS A 64 31.47 -16.08 1.45
N LYS A 65 30.29 -16.33 0.94
CA LYS A 65 29.02 -16.47 1.69
C LYS A 65 28.12 -17.49 1.02
N HIS A 66 26.95 -17.75 1.59
CA HIS A 66 25.91 -18.50 0.90
C HIS A 66 25.32 -17.63 -0.22
N GLU A 67 24.92 -18.27 -1.32
CA GLU A 67 24.16 -17.62 -2.40
C GLU A 67 22.88 -17.01 -1.82
N GLY A 68 22.54 -15.80 -2.23
CA GLY A 68 21.43 -15.02 -1.67
C GLY A 68 21.64 -14.50 -0.22
N GLY A 69 22.72 -14.95 0.50
CA GLY A 69 23.00 -14.47 1.84
C GLY A 69 23.38 -12.98 1.85
N GLU A 70 23.03 -12.26 2.90
CA GLU A 70 23.34 -10.84 3.02
C GLU A 70 24.81 -10.57 3.32
N LEU A 71 25.31 -9.42 2.85
CA LEU A 71 26.65 -8.91 3.25
C LEU A 71 26.63 -8.25 4.65
N GLY A 72 25.45 -7.99 5.21
CA GLY A 72 25.30 -7.40 6.54
C GLY A 72 25.86 -5.99 6.65
N LEU A 73 25.72 -5.19 5.60
CA LEU A 73 26.07 -3.77 5.58
C LEU A 73 24.83 -2.91 5.66
N GLU A 74 24.82 -1.94 6.59
CA GLU A 74 23.83 -0.88 6.61
C GLU A 74 24.50 0.42 6.14
N PHE A 75 23.77 1.19 5.30
CA PHE A 75 24.24 2.42 4.71
C PHE A 75 23.56 3.65 5.36
N GLU A 76 24.05 4.86 5.06
CA GLU A 76 23.48 6.10 5.63
C GLU A 76 22.00 6.28 5.28
N THR A 77 21.60 5.85 4.09
CA THR A 77 20.19 5.83 3.68
C THR A 77 19.83 4.43 3.18
N TYR A 78 18.57 4.05 3.35
CA TYR A 78 18.06 2.74 2.91
C TYR A 78 18.25 2.51 1.40
N LEU A 79 18.07 3.57 0.58
CA LEU A 79 18.25 3.49 -0.88
C LEU A 79 19.69 3.65 -1.33
N MET A 80 20.63 3.88 -0.42
CA MET A 80 22.04 4.23 -0.69
C MET A 80 22.20 5.56 -1.47
N ASP A 81 21.11 6.31 -1.65
CA ASP A 81 21.07 7.68 -2.15
C ASP A 81 19.79 8.40 -1.70
N THR A 82 19.43 9.52 -2.32
CA THR A 82 18.22 10.26 -2.01
C THR A 82 17.03 9.70 -2.78
N ALA A 83 15.90 9.46 -2.08
CA ALA A 83 14.65 9.06 -2.71
C ALA A 83 14.17 10.13 -3.70
N ARG A 84 13.60 9.68 -4.82
CA ARG A 84 13.12 10.57 -5.88
C ARG A 84 11.71 11.04 -5.59
N ALA A 85 11.55 12.35 -5.46
CA ALA A 85 10.25 12.94 -5.31
C ALA A 85 9.45 12.91 -6.63
N CYS A 86 8.16 12.67 -6.53
CA CYS A 86 7.22 12.73 -7.64
C CYS A 86 7.17 14.14 -8.26
N ARG A 87 7.17 14.23 -9.58
CA ARG A 87 7.07 15.47 -10.35
C ARG A 87 5.67 15.73 -10.91
N ASN A 88 4.73 14.83 -10.65
CA ASN A 88 3.38 14.93 -11.15
C ASN A 88 2.52 15.90 -10.33
N ARG A 89 1.47 16.39 -10.97
CA ARG A 89 0.40 17.21 -10.36
C ARG A 89 -0.94 16.53 -10.65
N CYS A 90 -1.06 15.28 -10.21
CA CYS A 90 -2.26 14.48 -10.48
C CYS A 90 -3.51 15.19 -9.98
N LEU A 91 -4.58 15.20 -10.79
CA LEU A 91 -5.85 15.84 -10.45
C LEU A 91 -6.46 15.28 -9.16
N PHE A 92 -6.15 14.03 -8.85
CA PHE A 92 -6.65 13.24 -7.72
C PHE A 92 -5.59 13.01 -6.62
N CYS A 93 -4.42 13.66 -6.65
CA CYS A 93 -3.34 13.40 -5.71
C CYS A 93 -3.80 13.63 -4.26
N PHE A 94 -3.79 12.57 -3.45
CA PHE A 94 -4.22 12.66 -2.06
C PHE A 94 -3.29 13.54 -1.21
N VAL A 95 -1.98 13.52 -1.50
CA VAL A 95 -1.00 14.35 -0.78
C VAL A 95 -1.25 15.85 -1.00
N ASP A 96 -1.74 16.24 -2.21
CA ASP A 96 -2.09 17.64 -2.49
C ASP A 96 -3.36 18.11 -1.77
N GLN A 97 -4.14 17.16 -1.24
CA GLN A 97 -5.37 17.40 -0.48
C GLN A 97 -5.16 17.38 1.03
N LEU A 98 -3.92 17.22 1.50
CA LEU A 98 -3.63 17.25 2.94
C LEU A 98 -3.70 18.67 3.48
N PRO A 99 -4.29 18.90 4.65
CA PRO A 99 -4.31 20.22 5.29
C PRO A 99 -2.87 20.67 5.62
N ARG A 100 -2.66 21.98 5.67
CA ARG A 100 -1.36 22.53 6.05
C ARG A 100 -1.08 22.28 7.53
N GLY A 101 0.21 22.10 7.89
CA GLY A 101 0.65 21.99 9.28
C GLY A 101 0.78 20.58 9.83
N MET A 102 0.52 19.55 9.01
CA MET A 102 0.82 18.17 9.38
C MET A 102 2.34 17.90 9.37
N ARG A 103 2.77 16.78 9.93
CA ARG A 103 4.20 16.39 9.94
C ARG A 103 4.77 16.29 8.52
N ARG A 104 5.99 16.75 8.34
CA ARG A 104 6.63 16.92 7.03
C ARG A 104 6.69 15.63 6.18
N THR A 105 6.78 14.48 6.82
CA THR A 105 6.87 13.19 6.13
C THR A 105 5.61 12.84 5.33
N LEU A 106 4.44 13.36 5.71
CA LEU A 106 3.18 13.13 4.99
C LEU A 106 3.10 13.87 3.66
N TYR A 107 3.88 14.94 3.48
CA TYR A 107 3.90 15.71 2.22
C TYR A 107 4.92 15.19 1.21
N PHE A 108 5.64 14.13 1.55
CA PHE A 108 6.58 13.52 0.61
C PHE A 108 5.79 12.71 -0.42
N LYS A 109 5.91 13.10 -1.68
CA LYS A 109 5.34 12.38 -2.82
C LYS A 109 6.42 11.49 -3.41
N ASP A 110 6.19 10.20 -3.35
CA ASP A 110 7.07 9.20 -3.90
C ASP A 110 6.72 8.87 -5.37
N ASP A 111 7.74 8.67 -6.21
CA ASP A 111 7.66 8.11 -7.57
C ASP A 111 9.02 7.47 -7.93
N ASP A 112 9.55 6.69 -7.00
CA ASP A 112 10.86 6.05 -7.10
C ASP A 112 10.72 4.55 -7.41
N ALA A 113 11.18 4.12 -8.59
CA ALA A 113 11.06 2.73 -9.03
C ALA A 113 11.72 1.73 -8.08
N ARG A 114 12.72 2.15 -7.31
CA ARG A 114 13.37 1.29 -6.31
C ARG A 114 12.42 0.97 -5.16
N LEU A 115 11.63 1.96 -4.72
CA LEU A 115 10.61 1.77 -3.69
C LEU A 115 9.46 0.89 -4.21
N SER A 116 9.14 0.95 -5.51
CA SER A 116 8.18 0.02 -6.10
C SER A 116 8.59 -1.43 -5.89
N PHE A 117 9.83 -1.77 -6.21
CA PHE A 117 10.35 -3.12 -6.05
C PHE A 117 10.58 -3.53 -4.58
N LEU A 118 11.06 -2.59 -3.75
CA LEU A 118 11.48 -2.90 -2.37
C LEU A 118 10.34 -2.91 -1.36
N THR A 119 9.35 -2.05 -1.56
CA THR A 119 8.27 -1.77 -0.59
C THR A 119 6.87 -1.81 -1.20
N GLY A 120 6.74 -2.14 -2.49
CA GLY A 120 5.44 -2.24 -3.15
C GLY A 120 4.81 -0.92 -3.57
N ASN A 121 5.53 0.21 -3.50
CA ASN A 121 4.99 1.51 -3.87
C ASN A 121 4.62 1.59 -5.36
N TYR A 122 3.56 2.30 -5.67
CA TYR A 122 3.09 2.50 -7.05
C TYR A 122 3.80 3.68 -7.70
N ILE A 123 4.35 3.47 -8.92
CA ILE A 123 5.04 4.51 -9.70
C ILE A 123 4.29 4.86 -10.97
N THR A 124 4.49 6.09 -11.43
CA THR A 124 3.82 6.59 -12.63
C THR A 124 4.60 6.38 -13.93
N LEU A 125 5.84 5.91 -13.86
CA LEU A 125 6.81 5.83 -14.96
C LEU A 125 7.24 7.19 -15.55
N THR A 126 6.73 8.32 -15.05
CA THR A 126 7.04 9.65 -15.61
C THR A 126 8.43 10.18 -15.23
N ASN A 127 9.01 9.62 -14.16
CA ASN A 127 10.31 10.01 -13.61
C ASN A 127 11.50 9.16 -14.13
N LEU A 128 11.22 8.14 -14.93
CA LEU A 128 12.25 7.20 -15.41
C LEU A 128 12.95 7.72 -16.68
N SER A 129 14.26 7.66 -16.68
CA SER A 129 15.09 7.83 -17.90
C SER A 129 15.13 6.52 -18.69
N GLU A 130 15.51 6.63 -19.98
CA GLU A 130 15.72 5.47 -20.86
C GLU A 130 16.72 4.46 -20.28
N ARG A 131 17.81 4.97 -19.65
CA ARG A 131 18.81 4.14 -18.99
C ARG A 131 18.21 3.34 -17.82
N GLU A 132 17.32 3.94 -17.05
CA GLU A 132 16.68 3.27 -15.90
C GLU A 132 15.68 2.23 -16.34
N ILE A 133 14.91 2.49 -17.39
CA ILE A 133 14.01 1.50 -17.97
C ILE A 133 14.82 0.30 -18.50
N GLN A 134 15.91 0.55 -19.22
CA GLN A 134 16.77 -0.52 -19.69
C GLN A 134 17.38 -1.31 -18.52
N ARG A 135 17.84 -0.63 -17.47
CA ARG A 135 18.36 -1.28 -16.25
C ARG A 135 17.31 -2.16 -15.55
N ILE A 136 16.06 -1.72 -15.46
CA ILE A 136 14.97 -2.53 -14.90
C ILE A 136 14.83 -3.83 -15.68
N ILE A 137 14.89 -3.75 -17.01
CA ILE A 137 14.79 -4.94 -17.91
C ILE A 137 16.03 -5.83 -17.74
N ASP A 138 17.24 -5.26 -17.83
CA ASP A 138 18.50 -6.01 -17.80
C ASP A 138 18.71 -6.74 -16.45
N LEU A 139 18.31 -6.13 -15.35
CA LEU A 139 18.40 -6.71 -14.00
C LEU A 139 17.16 -7.51 -13.59
N HIS A 140 16.15 -7.64 -14.47
CA HIS A 140 14.87 -8.33 -14.18
C HIS A 140 14.24 -7.87 -12.86
N ILE A 141 14.19 -6.54 -12.64
CA ILE A 141 13.57 -5.94 -11.46
C ILE A 141 12.05 -6.08 -11.58
N SER A 142 11.50 -7.13 -10.97
CA SER A 142 10.10 -7.56 -11.11
C SER A 142 9.61 -8.21 -9.82
N PRO A 143 8.35 -8.02 -9.40
CA PRO A 143 7.35 -7.17 -10.05
C PRO A 143 7.57 -5.67 -9.83
N ILE A 144 6.94 -4.84 -10.68
CA ILE A 144 6.84 -3.39 -10.50
C ILE A 144 5.35 -3.02 -10.38
N ASN A 145 5.05 -2.13 -9.45
CA ASN A 145 3.71 -1.61 -9.26
C ASN A 145 3.52 -0.29 -10.02
N VAL A 146 2.54 -0.24 -10.93
CA VAL A 146 2.37 0.87 -11.87
C VAL A 146 1.04 1.59 -11.67
N SER A 147 1.10 2.89 -11.39
CA SER A 147 -0.03 3.81 -11.44
C SER A 147 -0.38 4.15 -12.89
N VAL A 148 -1.40 3.51 -13.44
CA VAL A 148 -1.80 3.63 -14.85
C VAL A 148 -2.75 4.80 -15.08
N HIS A 149 -3.90 4.76 -14.43
CA HIS A 149 -5.05 5.68 -14.46
C HIS A 149 -5.74 5.79 -15.81
N ALA A 150 -5.01 5.81 -16.93
CA ALA A 150 -5.50 5.68 -18.30
C ALA A 150 -4.36 5.22 -19.23
N THR A 151 -4.68 4.54 -20.32
CA THR A 151 -3.71 4.18 -21.38
C THR A 151 -3.70 5.19 -22.51
N GLU A 152 -4.81 5.92 -22.72
CA GLU A 152 -4.89 6.99 -23.71
C GLU A 152 -3.91 8.12 -23.35
N PRO A 153 -2.96 8.50 -24.26
CA PRO A 153 -1.85 9.37 -23.92
C PRO A 153 -2.25 10.76 -23.40
N GLU A 154 -3.20 11.43 -24.07
CA GLU A 154 -3.62 12.77 -23.70
C GLU A 154 -4.38 12.80 -22.37
N LEU A 155 -5.28 11.83 -22.17
CA LEU A 155 -6.02 11.68 -20.93
C LEU A 155 -5.06 11.39 -19.76
N ARG A 156 -4.09 10.47 -19.95
CA ARG A 156 -3.11 10.15 -18.93
C ARG A 156 -2.25 11.37 -18.56
N ALA A 157 -1.76 12.09 -19.55
CA ALA A 157 -1.00 13.33 -19.32
C ALA A 157 -1.82 14.37 -18.54
N LYS A 158 -3.12 14.51 -18.87
CA LYS A 158 -4.06 15.38 -18.16
C LYS A 158 -4.27 14.94 -16.71
N LEU A 159 -4.56 13.65 -16.48
CA LEU A 159 -4.78 13.09 -15.14
C LEU A 159 -3.56 13.26 -14.23
N LEU A 160 -2.36 13.02 -14.77
CA LEU A 160 -1.10 13.16 -14.02
C LEU A 160 -0.61 14.62 -13.92
N GLY A 161 -1.20 15.54 -14.68
CA GLY A 161 -0.72 16.92 -14.76
C GLY A 161 0.74 17.01 -15.21
N ASN A 162 1.18 16.08 -16.08
CA ASN A 162 2.54 15.92 -16.53
C ASN A 162 2.57 15.39 -17.99
N PRO A 163 3.15 16.13 -18.95
CA PRO A 163 3.24 15.68 -20.35
C PRO A 163 3.94 14.33 -20.54
N ASN A 164 4.91 13.99 -19.68
CA ASN A 164 5.57 12.68 -19.73
C ASN A 164 4.61 11.52 -19.45
N GLY A 165 3.45 11.78 -18.86
CA GLY A 165 2.38 10.80 -18.66
C GLY A 165 1.89 10.16 -19.97
N ALA A 166 1.94 10.90 -21.09
CA ALA A 166 1.53 10.40 -22.39
C ALA A 166 2.27 9.14 -22.85
N ARG A 167 3.52 8.94 -22.41
CA ARG A 167 4.34 7.77 -22.78
C ARG A 167 4.10 6.53 -21.91
N GLY A 168 3.20 6.62 -20.94
CA GLY A 168 3.07 5.56 -19.92
C GLY A 168 2.78 4.19 -20.50
N TYR A 169 1.84 4.08 -21.43
CA TYR A 169 1.49 2.79 -22.03
C TYR A 169 2.63 2.25 -22.91
N GLU A 170 3.28 3.08 -23.75
CA GLU A 170 4.49 2.70 -24.49
C GLU A 170 5.59 2.11 -23.59
N LEU A 171 5.80 2.72 -22.43
CA LEU A 171 6.78 2.22 -21.47
C LEU A 171 6.37 0.89 -20.84
N MET A 172 5.07 0.70 -20.58
CA MET A 172 4.53 -0.58 -20.11
C MET A 172 4.68 -1.69 -21.15
N GLU A 173 4.43 -1.40 -22.45
CA GLU A 173 4.67 -2.35 -23.54
C GLU A 173 6.14 -2.78 -23.61
N ARG A 174 7.04 -1.82 -23.42
CA ARG A 174 8.48 -2.08 -23.40
C ARG A 174 8.91 -2.93 -22.20
N LEU A 175 8.39 -2.62 -20.98
CA LEU A 175 8.63 -3.43 -19.78
C LEU A 175 8.08 -4.85 -19.95
N ALA A 176 6.86 -4.99 -20.47
CA ALA A 176 6.24 -6.28 -20.75
C ALA A 176 7.06 -7.10 -21.77
N SER A 177 7.53 -6.47 -22.87
CA SER A 177 8.42 -7.10 -23.85
C SER A 177 9.74 -7.54 -23.25
N GLY A 178 10.22 -6.85 -22.19
CA GLY A 178 11.39 -7.23 -21.41
C GLY A 178 11.12 -8.30 -20.33
N GLY A 179 9.90 -8.82 -20.24
CA GLY A 179 9.53 -9.87 -19.29
C GLY A 179 9.24 -9.38 -17.87
N ILE A 180 9.08 -8.07 -17.68
CA ILE A 180 8.80 -7.48 -16.36
C ILE A 180 7.33 -7.63 -16.00
N VAL A 181 7.05 -8.26 -14.86
CA VAL A 181 5.70 -8.38 -14.31
C VAL A 181 5.28 -7.05 -13.68
N MET A 182 4.05 -6.65 -13.94
CA MET A 182 3.46 -5.40 -13.44
C MET A 182 2.16 -5.68 -12.71
N ASN A 183 2.03 -5.11 -11.49
CA ASN A 183 0.74 -4.95 -10.83
C ASN A 183 0.29 -3.50 -11.06
N CYS A 184 -0.92 -3.31 -11.53
CA CYS A 184 -1.40 -2.02 -11.98
C CYS A 184 -2.50 -1.46 -11.08
N GLN A 185 -2.61 -0.12 -11.02
CA GLN A 185 -3.67 0.56 -10.31
C GLN A 185 -4.28 1.65 -11.19
N ILE A 186 -5.61 1.75 -11.17
CA ILE A 186 -6.38 2.83 -11.78
C ILE A 186 -7.16 3.54 -10.66
N VAL A 187 -6.78 4.78 -10.33
CA VAL A 187 -7.65 5.67 -9.55
C VAL A 187 -8.71 6.19 -10.50
N CYS A 188 -9.95 5.71 -10.33
CA CYS A 188 -11.08 6.02 -11.20
C CYS A 188 -11.75 7.32 -10.72
N CYS A 189 -11.94 8.25 -11.65
CA CYS A 189 -12.52 9.58 -11.40
C CYS A 189 -13.75 9.75 -12.29
N PRO A 190 -14.97 9.94 -11.72
CA PRO A 190 -16.20 10.12 -12.48
C PRO A 190 -16.09 11.22 -13.54
N GLY A 191 -16.51 10.91 -14.76
CA GLY A 191 -16.50 11.83 -15.91
C GLY A 191 -15.12 12.10 -16.50
N LEU A 192 -14.07 11.40 -16.09
CA LEU A 192 -12.73 11.54 -16.65
C LEU A 192 -12.17 10.24 -17.23
N ASN A 193 -11.96 9.24 -16.40
CA ASN A 193 -11.37 7.96 -16.79
C ASN A 193 -12.22 6.75 -16.37
N ASP A 194 -13.51 6.98 -16.12
CA ASP A 194 -14.56 5.98 -16.00
C ASP A 194 -15.16 5.61 -17.38
N GLY A 195 -16.24 4.87 -17.42
CA GLY A 195 -16.97 4.57 -18.64
C GLY A 195 -16.08 3.97 -19.75
N GLU A 196 -16.18 4.52 -20.96
CA GLU A 196 -15.45 4.04 -22.14
C GLU A 196 -13.92 4.20 -22.02
N ALA A 197 -13.46 5.23 -21.29
CA ALA A 197 -12.02 5.41 -21.06
C ALA A 197 -11.44 4.29 -20.16
N LEU A 198 -12.23 3.82 -19.18
CA LEU A 198 -11.88 2.66 -18.36
C LEU A 198 -11.86 1.39 -19.21
N THR A 199 -12.90 1.16 -20.04
CA THR A 199 -12.96 0.00 -20.94
C THR A 199 -11.73 -0.06 -21.84
N ARG A 200 -11.38 1.05 -22.49
CA ARG A 200 -10.18 1.14 -23.34
C ARG A 200 -8.92 0.81 -22.56
N SER A 201 -8.80 1.33 -21.35
CA SER A 201 -7.63 1.06 -20.50
C SER A 201 -7.53 -0.42 -20.12
N MET A 202 -8.65 -1.08 -19.86
CA MET A 202 -8.69 -2.52 -19.58
C MET A 202 -8.30 -3.33 -20.82
N GLU A 203 -8.82 -2.99 -22.00
CA GLU A 203 -8.50 -3.65 -23.28
C GLU A 203 -7.00 -3.54 -23.63
N ASP A 204 -6.40 -2.39 -23.36
CA ASP A 204 -4.98 -2.17 -23.63
C ASP A 204 -4.10 -2.95 -22.62
N LEU A 205 -4.48 -2.96 -21.34
CA LEU A 205 -3.75 -3.68 -20.30
C LEU A 205 -3.86 -5.20 -20.44
N GLU A 206 -5.00 -5.73 -20.89
CA GLU A 206 -5.19 -7.15 -21.20
C GLU A 206 -4.21 -7.64 -22.26
N LYS A 207 -3.92 -6.84 -23.31
CA LYS A 207 -2.95 -7.19 -24.37
C LYS A 207 -1.54 -7.42 -23.82
N LEU A 208 -1.24 -6.90 -22.63
CA LEU A 208 0.04 -7.07 -21.95
C LEU A 208 0.07 -8.26 -20.98
N TYR A 209 -1.00 -9.05 -20.90
CA TYR A 209 -1.00 -10.29 -20.12
C TYR A 209 -0.02 -11.31 -20.74
N PRO A 210 0.75 -12.10 -19.97
CA PRO A 210 0.72 -12.23 -18.51
C PRO A 210 1.60 -11.24 -17.72
N GLN A 211 2.30 -10.30 -18.38
CA GLN A 211 3.17 -9.35 -17.70
C GLN A 211 2.38 -8.33 -16.89
N VAL A 212 1.24 -7.84 -17.37
CA VAL A 212 0.26 -7.20 -16.50
C VAL A 212 -0.51 -8.32 -15.80
N LYS A 213 -0.08 -8.61 -14.55
CA LYS A 213 -0.62 -9.73 -13.78
C LYS A 213 -2.00 -9.39 -13.20
N THR A 214 -2.14 -8.17 -12.69
CA THR A 214 -3.36 -7.75 -11.99
C THR A 214 -3.54 -6.23 -12.01
N VAL A 215 -4.78 -5.78 -12.01
CA VAL A 215 -5.16 -4.36 -12.05
C VAL A 215 -6.23 -4.08 -11.01
N SER A 216 -5.95 -3.19 -10.05
CA SER A 216 -6.96 -2.67 -9.13
C SER A 216 -7.61 -1.41 -9.68
N ILE A 217 -8.92 -1.34 -9.60
CA ILE A 217 -9.70 -0.13 -9.86
C ILE A 217 -10.21 0.39 -8.53
N VAL A 218 -9.76 1.58 -8.14
CA VAL A 218 -10.11 2.21 -6.86
C VAL A 218 -10.82 3.53 -7.10
N PRO A 219 -11.87 3.89 -6.34
CA PRO A 219 -12.53 5.18 -6.49
C PRO A 219 -11.65 6.31 -6.00
N VAL A 220 -11.79 7.48 -6.58
CA VAL A 220 -11.07 8.67 -6.13
C VAL A 220 -11.50 9.09 -4.72
N GLY A 221 -10.53 9.24 -3.82
CA GLY A 221 -10.71 9.81 -2.49
C GLY A 221 -10.63 11.34 -2.54
N LEU A 222 -11.63 12.04 -2.03
CA LEU A 222 -11.72 13.50 -2.05
C LEU A 222 -11.86 14.04 -0.62
N THR A 223 -10.88 14.82 -0.17
CA THR A 223 -10.95 15.51 1.13
C THR A 223 -11.66 16.87 0.99
N LYS A 224 -12.03 17.47 2.12
CA LYS A 224 -12.57 18.83 2.13
C LYS A 224 -11.53 19.94 1.81
N HIS A 225 -10.23 19.60 1.76
CA HIS A 225 -9.14 20.55 1.54
C HIS A 225 -8.76 20.66 0.05
N ARG A 226 -9.75 20.94 -0.80
CA ARG A 226 -9.61 20.96 -2.27
C ARG A 226 -9.88 22.32 -2.92
N GLU A 227 -9.91 23.40 -2.18
CA GLU A 227 -10.36 24.72 -2.62
C GLU A 227 -9.63 25.25 -3.88
N HIS A 228 -8.39 24.83 -4.12
CA HIS A 228 -7.58 25.29 -5.26
C HIS A 228 -7.18 24.15 -6.22
N LEU A 229 -7.79 22.98 -6.05
CA LEU A 229 -7.50 21.80 -6.89
C LEU A 229 -8.57 21.64 -7.97
N TYR A 230 -8.26 20.81 -8.97
CA TYR A 230 -9.20 20.49 -10.04
C TYR A 230 -10.52 19.95 -9.45
N PRO A 231 -11.67 20.45 -9.92
CA PRO A 231 -12.96 20.03 -9.37
C PRO A 231 -13.29 18.58 -9.79
N LEU A 232 -13.10 17.66 -8.89
CA LEU A 232 -13.51 16.27 -9.01
C LEU A 232 -14.80 16.07 -8.20
N VAL A 233 -15.59 15.08 -8.63
CA VAL A 233 -16.76 14.61 -7.89
C VAL A 233 -16.54 13.20 -7.38
N PRO A 234 -17.05 12.83 -6.19
CA PRO A 234 -16.97 11.46 -5.70
C PRO A 234 -17.93 10.57 -6.50
N PHE A 235 -17.69 9.25 -6.46
CA PHE A 235 -18.69 8.30 -6.94
C PHE A 235 -19.92 8.32 -6.03
N ASP A 236 -21.11 8.36 -6.65
CA ASP A 236 -22.35 8.00 -6.01
C ASP A 236 -22.62 6.48 -6.13
N SER A 237 -23.74 6.01 -5.58
CA SER A 237 -24.08 4.59 -5.56
C SER A 237 -24.28 4.02 -6.97
N ASP A 238 -24.95 4.79 -7.84
CA ASP A 238 -25.27 4.33 -9.20
C ASP A 238 -23.99 4.26 -10.06
N GLY A 239 -23.17 5.31 -10.06
CA GLY A 239 -21.89 5.34 -10.79
C GLY A 239 -20.89 4.28 -10.29
N ALA A 240 -20.88 4.01 -8.98
CA ALA A 240 -20.11 2.91 -8.42
C ALA A 240 -20.62 1.55 -8.94
N GLY A 241 -21.94 1.36 -8.96
CA GLY A 241 -22.59 0.17 -9.50
C GLY A 241 -22.29 -0.07 -10.99
N GLU A 242 -22.40 0.96 -11.82
CA GLU A 242 -22.08 0.90 -13.25
C GLU A 242 -20.59 0.57 -13.49
N THR A 243 -19.69 1.11 -12.64
CA THR A 243 -18.27 0.80 -12.72
C THR A 243 -17.99 -0.66 -12.38
N ILE A 244 -18.61 -1.18 -11.32
CA ILE A 244 -18.51 -2.61 -10.94
C ILE A 244 -18.99 -3.47 -12.10
N ASP A 245 -20.18 -3.22 -12.65
CA ASP A 245 -20.76 -4.04 -13.74
C ASP A 245 -19.82 -4.08 -14.95
N ARG A 246 -19.25 -2.94 -15.34
CA ARG A 246 -18.29 -2.82 -16.42
C ARG A 246 -17.02 -3.63 -16.21
N VAL A 247 -16.45 -3.53 -15.01
CA VAL A 247 -15.22 -4.26 -14.64
C VAL A 247 -15.50 -5.75 -14.55
N GLU A 248 -16.62 -6.15 -13.94
CA GLU A 248 -17.01 -7.54 -13.79
C GLU A 248 -17.25 -8.24 -15.15
N ASP A 249 -17.97 -7.58 -16.05
CA ASP A 249 -18.22 -8.09 -17.39
C ASP A 249 -16.92 -8.29 -18.18
N PHE A 250 -15.95 -7.40 -17.99
CA PHE A 250 -14.63 -7.49 -18.63
C PHE A 250 -13.78 -8.58 -17.97
N ALA A 251 -13.69 -8.58 -16.64
CA ALA A 251 -12.92 -9.55 -15.86
C ALA A 251 -13.40 -10.99 -16.10
N LYS A 252 -14.71 -11.19 -16.29
CA LYS A 252 -15.26 -12.50 -16.64
C LYS A 252 -14.71 -13.00 -17.99
N LYS A 253 -14.63 -12.14 -19.01
CA LYS A 253 -14.05 -12.48 -20.30
C LYS A 253 -12.56 -12.83 -20.17
N CYS A 254 -11.82 -12.05 -19.35
CA CYS A 254 -10.42 -12.36 -19.06
C CYS A 254 -10.28 -13.72 -18.39
N PHE A 255 -11.14 -14.05 -17.42
CA PHE A 255 -11.11 -15.36 -16.75
C PHE A 255 -11.40 -16.51 -17.72
N GLU A 256 -12.36 -16.34 -18.63
CA GLU A 256 -12.66 -17.34 -19.67
C GLU A 256 -11.49 -17.52 -20.67
N GLY A 257 -10.77 -16.45 -20.98
CA GLY A 257 -9.65 -16.46 -21.93
C GLY A 257 -8.30 -16.84 -21.35
N HIS A 258 -8.02 -16.40 -20.13
CA HIS A 258 -6.70 -16.47 -19.52
C HIS A 258 -6.65 -17.31 -18.24
N GLY A 259 -7.79 -17.66 -17.64
CA GLY A 259 -7.85 -18.34 -16.34
C GLY A 259 -7.59 -17.42 -15.14
N SER A 260 -7.58 -16.10 -15.34
CA SER A 260 -7.48 -15.07 -14.32
C SER A 260 -8.40 -13.91 -14.65
N ARG A 261 -8.97 -13.29 -13.63
CA ARG A 261 -9.83 -12.11 -13.77
C ARG A 261 -9.06 -10.87 -14.21
N ILE A 262 -7.81 -10.75 -13.85
CA ILE A 262 -6.88 -9.64 -14.08
C ILE A 262 -7.33 -8.33 -13.43
N PHE A 263 -8.61 -7.94 -13.56
CA PHE A 263 -9.19 -6.67 -13.13
C PHE A 263 -10.11 -6.86 -11.92
N PHE A 264 -9.90 -6.02 -10.90
CA PHE A 264 -10.63 -6.09 -9.63
C PHE A 264 -11.04 -4.70 -9.18
N CYS A 265 -12.32 -4.52 -8.82
CA CYS A 265 -12.75 -3.35 -8.07
C CYS A 265 -12.33 -3.48 -6.60
N SER A 266 -11.93 -2.36 -5.98
CA SER A 266 -11.70 -2.33 -4.52
C SER A 266 -13.00 -2.51 -3.74
N ASP A 267 -12.89 -2.97 -2.50
CA ASP A 267 -14.03 -3.15 -1.58
C ASP A 267 -14.85 -1.85 -1.42
N GLU A 268 -14.20 -0.69 -1.51
CA GLU A 268 -14.86 0.61 -1.43
C GLU A 268 -15.90 0.83 -2.55
N PHE A 269 -15.68 0.30 -3.75
CA PHE A 269 -16.69 0.34 -4.80
C PHE A 269 -17.95 -0.44 -4.42
N PHE A 270 -17.80 -1.65 -3.87
CA PHE A 270 -18.93 -2.47 -3.44
C PHE A 270 -19.70 -1.81 -2.29
N ILE A 271 -18.99 -1.21 -1.34
CA ILE A 271 -19.61 -0.46 -0.23
C ILE A 271 -20.39 0.73 -0.77
N LYS A 272 -19.81 1.55 -1.65
CA LYS A 272 -20.47 2.73 -2.25
C LYS A 272 -21.70 2.34 -3.07
N ALA A 273 -21.61 1.23 -3.81
CA ALA A 273 -22.73 0.69 -4.58
C ALA A 273 -23.77 -0.05 -3.70
N GLN A 274 -23.55 -0.17 -2.39
CA GLN A 274 -24.38 -0.96 -1.47
C GLN A 274 -24.55 -2.42 -1.94
N ARG A 275 -23.51 -2.98 -2.56
CA ARG A 275 -23.46 -4.38 -3.02
C ARG A 275 -22.72 -5.25 -2.03
N PRO A 276 -23.06 -6.55 -1.95
CA PRO A 276 -22.30 -7.51 -1.15
C PRO A 276 -20.83 -7.58 -1.58
N ILE A 277 -19.92 -7.73 -0.61
CA ILE A 277 -18.52 -8.04 -0.89
C ILE A 277 -18.46 -9.42 -1.55
N PRO A 278 -17.72 -9.58 -2.67
CA PRO A 278 -17.59 -10.84 -3.38
C PRO A 278 -17.11 -12.01 -2.50
N PRO A 279 -17.37 -13.27 -2.90
CA PRO A 279 -16.89 -14.45 -2.17
C PRO A 279 -15.36 -14.62 -2.31
N ASP A 280 -14.78 -15.52 -1.53
CA ASP A 280 -13.33 -15.75 -1.43
C ASP A 280 -12.69 -16.07 -2.79
N GLU A 281 -13.32 -16.93 -3.57
CA GLU A 281 -12.83 -17.39 -4.87
C GLU A 281 -12.72 -16.26 -5.91
N TYR A 282 -13.41 -15.14 -5.69
CA TYR A 282 -13.35 -13.97 -6.57
C TYR A 282 -11.97 -13.31 -6.56
N TYR A 283 -11.28 -13.30 -5.42
CA TYR A 283 -10.06 -12.53 -5.22
C TYR A 283 -8.78 -13.27 -5.62
N GLU A 284 -8.89 -14.52 -6.08
CA GLU A 284 -7.75 -15.37 -6.49
C GLU A 284 -6.67 -15.44 -5.38
N ASP A 285 -5.47 -14.89 -5.62
CA ASP A 285 -4.36 -14.86 -4.66
C ASP A 285 -4.30 -13.55 -3.83
N TYR A 286 -5.34 -12.73 -3.85
CA TYR A 286 -5.39 -11.41 -3.17
C TYR A 286 -4.24 -10.47 -3.54
N ALA A 287 -3.76 -10.52 -4.77
CA ALA A 287 -2.59 -9.77 -5.24
C ALA A 287 -2.71 -8.24 -5.14
N GLN A 288 -3.91 -7.71 -4.95
CA GLN A 288 -4.21 -6.27 -4.83
C GLN A 288 -4.71 -5.88 -3.43
N TYR A 289 -4.39 -6.70 -2.41
CA TYR A 289 -4.79 -6.46 -1.02
C TYR A 289 -4.43 -5.05 -0.53
N GLU A 290 -3.21 -4.59 -0.77
CA GLU A 290 -2.73 -3.25 -0.40
C GLU A 290 -3.51 -2.09 -1.05
N ASN A 291 -4.25 -2.37 -2.12
CA ASN A 291 -5.12 -1.41 -2.80
C ASN A 291 -6.59 -1.51 -2.36
N GLY A 292 -6.86 -2.20 -1.28
CA GLY A 292 -8.22 -2.34 -0.76
C GLY A 292 -9.09 -3.33 -1.53
N VAL A 293 -8.47 -4.30 -2.22
CA VAL A 293 -9.19 -5.37 -2.95
C VAL A 293 -9.22 -6.62 -2.09
N GLY A 294 -10.38 -6.96 -1.57
CA GLY A 294 -10.60 -8.17 -0.79
C GLY A 294 -10.20 -8.09 0.69
N ILE A 295 -9.88 -6.91 1.22
CA ILE A 295 -9.53 -6.74 2.64
C ILE A 295 -10.65 -7.26 3.53
N LEU A 296 -11.89 -6.85 3.26
CA LEU A 296 -13.04 -7.25 4.06
C LEU A 296 -13.33 -8.75 3.94
N ARG A 297 -13.15 -9.31 2.73
CA ARG A 297 -13.37 -10.75 2.55
C ARG A 297 -12.32 -11.57 3.29
N LEU A 298 -11.04 -11.24 3.14
CA LEU A 298 -9.96 -11.95 3.83
C LEU A 298 -10.14 -11.89 5.35
N LEU A 299 -10.44 -10.69 5.88
CA LEU A 299 -10.74 -10.50 7.30
C LEU A 299 -11.89 -11.40 7.77
N ALA A 300 -12.97 -11.55 6.97
CA ALA A 300 -14.08 -12.44 7.30
C ALA A 300 -13.66 -13.91 7.30
N VAL A 301 -12.91 -14.36 6.28
CA VAL A 301 -12.44 -15.75 6.16
C VAL A 301 -11.54 -16.13 7.34
N GLU A 302 -10.58 -15.29 7.69
CA GLU A 302 -9.69 -15.50 8.83
C GLU A 302 -10.45 -15.49 10.16
N PHE A 303 -11.39 -14.56 10.33
CA PHE A 303 -12.26 -14.47 11.51
C PHE A 303 -13.09 -15.74 11.68
N GLU A 304 -13.75 -16.22 10.62
CA GLU A 304 -14.54 -17.44 10.63
C GLU A 304 -13.68 -18.68 10.89
N ALA A 305 -12.48 -18.75 10.34
CA ALA A 305 -11.52 -19.83 10.59
C ALA A 305 -11.08 -19.86 12.06
N ALA A 306 -10.74 -18.71 12.65
CA ALA A 306 -10.39 -18.59 14.06
C ALA A 306 -11.58 -18.99 14.95
N MET A 307 -12.77 -18.52 14.62
CA MET A 307 -14.00 -18.88 15.31
C MET A 307 -14.31 -20.39 15.23
N ALA A 308 -14.00 -21.05 14.12
CA ALA A 308 -14.25 -22.48 13.94
C ALA A 308 -13.27 -23.35 14.73
N THR A 309 -12.04 -22.90 14.92
CA THR A 309 -10.94 -23.69 15.51
C THR A 309 -10.73 -23.46 16.99
N THR A 310 -11.30 -22.40 17.58
CA THR A 310 -11.12 -22.11 19.02
C THR A 310 -12.08 -22.91 19.90
N ASP A 311 -11.51 -23.50 20.98
CA ASP A 311 -12.26 -24.12 22.10
C ASP A 311 -12.29 -23.19 23.33
N GLU A 312 -11.75 -21.96 23.21
CA GLU A 312 -11.66 -21.03 24.33
C GLU A 312 -13.03 -20.48 24.74
N LYS A 313 -13.15 -20.20 26.03
CA LYS A 313 -14.35 -19.56 26.57
C LYS A 313 -14.18 -18.06 26.52
N CYS A 314 -15.17 -17.37 25.97
CA CYS A 314 -15.21 -15.92 26.00
C CYS A 314 -15.17 -15.39 27.44
N ALA A 315 -14.28 -14.47 27.73
CA ALA A 315 -14.16 -13.82 29.04
C ALA A 315 -15.36 -12.89 29.34
N GLY A 316 -15.97 -12.33 28.29
CA GLY A 316 -17.12 -11.43 28.43
C GLY A 316 -16.76 -10.03 28.93
N THR A 317 -15.48 -9.65 28.84
CA THR A 317 -15.02 -8.31 29.23
C THR A 317 -15.57 -7.27 28.27
N PRO A 318 -16.26 -6.22 28.77
CA PRO A 318 -16.80 -5.20 27.89
C PRO A 318 -15.71 -4.45 27.13
N PHE A 319 -15.94 -4.19 25.84
CA PHE A 319 -15.02 -3.43 25.01
C PHE A 319 -15.74 -2.49 24.02
N SER A 320 -15.04 -1.45 23.63
CA SER A 320 -15.36 -0.61 22.48
C SER A 320 -14.46 -0.97 21.30
N MET A 321 -14.97 -0.84 20.09
CA MET A 321 -14.19 -0.89 18.85
C MET A 321 -14.50 0.34 18.03
N ALA A 322 -13.47 1.01 17.50
CA ALA A 322 -13.64 2.17 16.63
C ALA A 322 -13.26 1.84 15.18
N CYS A 323 -14.03 2.36 14.26
CA CYS A 323 -13.79 2.21 12.81
C CYS A 323 -14.28 3.43 12.03
N GLY A 324 -13.90 3.55 10.78
CA GLY A 324 -14.54 4.48 9.84
C GLY A 324 -15.98 4.07 9.53
N VAL A 325 -16.76 5.00 9.01
CA VAL A 325 -18.21 4.82 8.74
C VAL A 325 -18.46 3.64 7.82
N SER A 326 -17.64 3.48 6.77
CA SER A 326 -17.78 2.41 5.77
C SER A 326 -17.60 0.99 6.32
N ALA A 327 -16.78 0.82 7.37
CA ALA A 327 -16.47 -0.50 7.92
C ALA A 327 -17.49 -0.98 8.97
N ARG A 328 -18.27 -0.08 9.55
CA ARG A 328 -19.18 -0.40 10.67
C ARG A 328 -20.16 -1.53 10.36
N PRO A 329 -20.93 -1.51 9.24
CA PRO A 329 -21.91 -2.57 8.99
C PRO A 329 -21.27 -3.96 8.89
N PHE A 330 -20.08 -4.02 8.30
CA PHE A 330 -19.30 -5.25 8.16
C PHE A 330 -18.85 -5.78 9.53
N LEU A 331 -18.29 -4.94 10.39
CA LEU A 331 -17.82 -5.32 11.72
C LEU A 331 -18.99 -5.70 12.65
N GLU A 332 -20.13 -5.02 12.55
CA GLU A 332 -21.36 -5.38 13.27
C GLU A 332 -21.84 -6.79 12.87
N ASN A 333 -21.75 -7.15 11.59
CA ASN A 333 -22.09 -8.49 11.11
C ASN A 333 -21.14 -9.56 11.68
N LEU A 334 -19.83 -9.32 11.72
CA LEU A 334 -18.86 -10.21 12.35
C LEU A 334 -19.15 -10.39 13.85
N LEU A 335 -19.43 -9.30 14.56
CA LEU A 335 -19.80 -9.34 15.97
C LEU A 335 -21.09 -10.12 16.21
N MET A 336 -22.11 -9.96 15.38
CA MET A 336 -23.35 -10.74 15.44
C MET A 336 -23.08 -12.23 15.21
N THR A 337 -22.29 -12.56 14.21
CA THR A 337 -21.92 -13.95 13.87
C THR A 337 -21.19 -14.61 15.05
N ALA A 338 -20.23 -13.91 15.64
CA ALA A 338 -19.51 -14.39 16.82
C ALA A 338 -20.46 -14.57 18.03
N ASN A 339 -21.36 -13.61 18.28
CA ASN A 339 -22.34 -13.69 19.36
C ASN A 339 -23.34 -14.86 19.22
N ALA A 340 -23.65 -15.27 18.01
CA ALA A 340 -24.49 -16.44 17.79
C ALA A 340 -23.84 -17.73 18.32
N LYS A 341 -22.50 -17.82 18.31
CA LYS A 341 -21.75 -18.97 18.85
C LYS A 341 -21.28 -18.76 20.29
N TYR A 342 -20.87 -17.54 20.64
CA TYR A 342 -20.29 -17.19 21.93
C TYR A 342 -21.13 -16.10 22.62
N ALA A 343 -22.20 -16.50 23.30
CA ALA A 343 -23.22 -15.62 23.88
C ALA A 343 -22.72 -14.57 24.92
N LYS A 344 -21.41 -14.52 25.20
CA LYS A 344 -20.79 -13.60 26.18
C LYS A 344 -19.94 -12.51 25.59
N ILE A 345 -19.78 -12.47 24.27
CA ILE A 345 -19.02 -11.36 23.65
C ILE A 345 -19.78 -10.06 23.90
N ASN A 346 -19.14 -9.13 24.58
CA ASN A 346 -19.77 -7.92 25.09
C ASN A 346 -19.11 -6.67 24.50
N GLY A 347 -19.27 -6.48 23.20
CA GLY A 347 -18.64 -5.38 22.45
C GLY A 347 -19.63 -4.36 21.91
N LYS A 348 -19.16 -3.11 21.73
CA LYS A 348 -19.86 -2.08 20.98
C LYS A 348 -18.95 -1.50 19.91
N ILE A 349 -19.46 -1.38 18.70
CA ILE A 349 -18.75 -0.78 17.57
C ILE A 349 -19.20 0.66 17.43
N PHE A 350 -18.22 1.55 17.31
CA PHE A 350 -18.40 2.99 17.15
C PHE A 350 -17.83 3.40 15.79
N GLU A 351 -18.68 3.91 14.94
CA GLU A 351 -18.23 4.64 13.75
C GLU A 351 -17.69 6.01 14.16
N VAL A 352 -16.60 6.41 13.52
CA VAL A 352 -16.00 7.73 13.64
C VAL A 352 -16.13 8.44 12.30
N VAL A 353 -16.90 9.51 12.30
CA VAL A 353 -17.03 10.38 11.12
C VAL A 353 -15.75 11.20 10.97
N ASN A 354 -15.20 11.25 9.78
CA ASN A 354 -13.97 11.97 9.52
C ASN A 354 -14.22 13.47 9.37
N ASP A 355 -14.14 14.20 10.47
CA ASP A 355 -14.25 15.66 10.46
C ASP A 355 -12.94 16.32 10.01
N PHE A 356 -11.79 15.65 10.19
CA PHE A 356 -10.48 16.17 9.84
C PHE A 356 -10.28 16.28 8.32
N PHE A 357 -10.51 15.20 7.57
CA PHE A 357 -10.38 15.19 6.11
C PHE A 357 -11.69 15.51 5.37
N GLY A 358 -12.83 15.42 6.03
CA GLY A 358 -14.17 15.60 5.46
C GLY A 358 -14.95 14.30 5.34
N HIS A 359 -16.25 14.38 5.36
CA HIS A 359 -17.19 13.25 5.47
C HIS A 359 -17.24 12.33 4.25
N THR A 360 -16.64 12.73 3.13
CA THR A 360 -16.44 11.87 1.95
C THR A 360 -15.31 10.86 2.14
N ILE A 361 -14.48 11.02 3.19
CA ILE A 361 -13.45 10.11 3.62
C ILE A 361 -14.02 9.29 4.78
N ASP A 362 -14.40 8.06 4.52
CA ASP A 362 -15.13 7.18 5.43
C ASP A 362 -14.37 5.90 5.81
N VAL A 363 -13.15 5.73 5.27
CA VAL A 363 -12.29 4.57 5.52
C VAL A 363 -11.62 4.62 6.89
N THR A 364 -11.45 3.47 7.52
CA THR A 364 -10.90 3.32 8.88
C THR A 364 -9.47 3.85 9.02
N GLY A 365 -8.59 3.58 8.06
CA GLY A 365 -7.18 3.97 8.13
C GLY A 365 -6.91 5.48 8.09
N LEU A 366 -7.92 6.30 7.77
CA LEU A 366 -7.81 7.77 7.76
C LEU A 366 -8.52 8.45 8.94
N VAL A 367 -9.05 7.68 9.90
CA VAL A 367 -9.58 8.21 11.16
C VAL A 367 -8.45 8.84 11.96
N THR A 368 -8.67 10.07 12.45
CA THR A 368 -7.68 10.79 13.24
C THR A 368 -7.90 10.60 14.75
N GLY A 369 -6.84 10.78 15.55
CA GLY A 369 -6.95 10.71 17.01
C GLY A 369 -7.86 11.79 17.58
N GLY A 370 -7.85 12.98 16.98
CA GLY A 370 -8.74 14.09 17.36
C GLY A 370 -10.22 13.78 17.13
N ASP A 371 -10.58 13.25 15.97
CA ASP A 371 -11.96 12.85 15.65
C ASP A 371 -12.42 11.72 16.59
N LEU A 372 -11.55 10.77 16.86
CA LEU A 372 -11.82 9.65 17.76
C LEU A 372 -12.09 10.14 19.18
N ILE A 373 -11.24 11.01 19.72
CA ILE A 373 -11.46 11.61 21.08
C ILE A 373 -12.75 12.40 21.10
N ALA A 374 -12.96 13.30 20.14
CA ALA A 374 -14.12 14.20 20.14
C ALA A 374 -15.46 13.44 20.11
N GLN A 375 -15.52 12.34 19.37
CA GLN A 375 -16.78 11.60 19.14
C GLN A 375 -17.01 10.48 20.17
N LEU A 376 -15.95 9.94 20.78
CA LEU A 376 -16.09 8.85 21.76
C LEU A 376 -16.05 9.31 23.22
N LYS A 377 -15.69 10.54 23.52
CA LYS A 377 -15.61 11.06 24.91
C LYS A 377 -16.95 10.91 25.63
N GLY A 378 -16.94 10.15 26.74
CA GLY A 378 -18.14 9.85 27.53
C GLY A 378 -19.07 8.80 26.90
N ARG A 379 -18.70 8.19 25.77
CA ARG A 379 -19.52 7.18 25.07
C ARG A 379 -18.89 5.79 25.06
N VAL A 380 -17.59 5.67 25.36
CA VAL A 380 -16.89 4.40 25.38
C VAL A 380 -17.57 3.39 26.31
N TYR A 381 -17.53 2.13 25.91
CA TYR A 381 -18.12 1.02 26.63
C TYR A 381 -17.01 0.05 27.07
N GLY A 382 -16.97 -0.23 28.39
CA GLY A 382 -15.88 -1.02 28.98
C GLY A 382 -14.58 -0.22 29.15
N GLU A 383 -13.50 -0.93 29.44
CA GLU A 383 -12.20 -0.35 29.76
C GLU A 383 -11.18 -0.47 28.59
N ARG A 384 -11.60 -1.09 27.48
CA ARG A 384 -10.76 -1.30 26.30
C ARG A 384 -11.37 -0.66 25.06
N LEU A 385 -10.52 -0.01 24.26
CA LEU A 385 -10.84 0.50 22.93
C LEU A 385 -9.96 -0.21 21.91
N ILE A 386 -10.53 -1.04 21.09
CA ILE A 386 -9.85 -1.77 20.01
C ILE A 386 -9.83 -0.87 18.75
N ILE A 387 -8.65 -0.69 18.18
CA ILE A 387 -8.44 0.00 16.91
C ILE A 387 -7.47 -0.81 16.03
N PRO A 388 -7.59 -0.77 14.69
CA PRO A 388 -6.59 -1.37 13.83
C PRO A 388 -5.32 -0.50 13.73
N ASP A 389 -4.17 -1.14 13.51
CA ASP A 389 -2.88 -0.46 13.35
C ASP A 389 -2.84 0.47 12.12
N THR A 390 -3.71 0.26 11.14
CA THR A 390 -3.87 1.15 9.97
C THR A 390 -4.29 2.58 10.33
N MET A 391 -4.83 2.83 11.53
CA MET A 391 -5.12 4.19 12.03
C MET A 391 -3.86 4.93 12.48
N ILE A 392 -2.77 4.24 12.77
CA ILE A 392 -1.55 4.82 13.31
C ILE A 392 -0.37 4.63 12.37
N ARG A 393 0.71 5.35 12.61
CA ARG A 393 1.95 5.21 11.85
C ARG A 393 2.55 3.82 12.07
N ASP A 394 2.99 3.19 10.99
CA ASP A 394 3.67 1.88 11.05
C ASP A 394 4.82 1.88 12.08
N GLY A 395 4.80 0.86 12.95
CA GLY A 395 5.77 0.70 14.05
C GLY A 395 5.74 1.81 15.11
N GLY A 396 4.70 2.66 15.13
CA GLY A 396 4.55 3.79 16.05
C GLY A 396 3.23 3.80 16.81
N ASP A 397 2.96 4.91 17.47
CA ASP A 397 1.78 5.13 18.31
C ASP A 397 1.02 6.42 17.93
N VAL A 398 1.31 7.00 16.76
CA VAL A 398 0.88 8.34 16.36
C VAL A 398 -0.12 8.28 15.21
N PHE A 399 -1.28 8.90 15.37
CA PHE A 399 -2.28 9.10 14.33
C PHE A 399 -1.81 10.13 13.27
N LEU A 400 -2.62 10.30 12.21
CA LEU A 400 -2.28 11.23 11.11
C LEU A 400 -2.20 12.70 11.56
N ASP A 401 -2.97 13.08 12.58
CA ASP A 401 -3.02 14.43 13.19
C ASP A 401 -2.05 14.63 14.35
N ASP A 402 -1.04 13.76 14.48
CA ASP A 402 -0.02 13.76 15.53
C ASP A 402 -0.53 13.49 16.96
N VAL A 403 -1.78 13.14 17.14
CA VAL A 403 -2.31 12.59 18.40
C VAL A 403 -1.73 11.21 18.63
N THR A 404 -1.33 10.89 19.87
CA THR A 404 -0.81 9.57 20.25
C THR A 404 -1.90 8.67 20.83
N THR A 405 -1.70 7.36 20.79
CA THR A 405 -2.60 6.40 21.47
C THR A 405 -2.68 6.70 22.97
N GLY A 406 -1.57 7.06 23.62
CA GLY A 406 -1.56 7.45 25.04
C GLY A 406 -2.37 8.71 25.34
N GLN A 407 -2.48 9.66 24.40
CA GLN A 407 -3.38 10.81 24.54
C GLN A 407 -4.84 10.37 24.44
N VAL A 408 -5.17 9.46 23.52
CA VAL A 408 -6.50 8.87 23.39
C VAL A 408 -6.89 8.15 24.68
N GLU A 409 -6.01 7.31 25.23
CA GLU A 409 -6.24 6.61 26.51
C GLU A 409 -6.56 7.59 27.65
N LYS A 410 -5.76 8.63 27.76
CA LYS A 410 -5.93 9.66 28.81
C LYS A 410 -7.26 10.42 28.68
N GLU A 411 -7.62 10.82 27.45
CA GLU A 411 -8.83 11.63 27.21
C GLU A 411 -10.12 10.82 27.29
N LEU A 412 -10.08 9.54 26.94
CA LEU A 412 -11.23 8.64 26.96
C LEU A 412 -11.35 7.82 28.25
N GLY A 413 -10.27 7.71 29.04
CA GLY A 413 -10.22 6.91 30.27
C GLY A 413 -10.26 5.41 30.00
N VAL A 414 -9.73 4.94 28.87
CA VAL A 414 -9.72 3.53 28.47
C VAL A 414 -8.33 3.12 28.01
N ARG A 415 -8.03 1.84 28.00
CA ARG A 415 -6.83 1.29 27.37
C ARG A 415 -7.05 1.14 25.86
N VAL A 416 -6.15 1.64 25.04
CA VAL A 416 -6.15 1.42 23.59
C VAL A 416 -5.45 0.10 23.30
N GLU A 417 -6.15 -0.80 22.61
CA GLU A 417 -5.64 -2.06 22.11
C GLU A 417 -5.53 -1.97 20.59
N VAL A 418 -4.29 -1.93 20.10
CA VAL A 418 -4.00 -1.88 18.66
C VAL A 418 -3.87 -3.30 18.16
N ILE A 419 -4.61 -3.64 17.12
CA ILE A 419 -4.57 -4.96 16.46
C ILE A 419 -4.23 -4.80 14.98
N ARG A 420 -3.67 -5.83 14.38
CA ARG A 420 -3.54 -5.88 12.91
C ARG A 420 -4.92 -6.05 12.27
N PRO A 421 -5.11 -5.65 11.01
CA PRO A 421 -6.33 -5.94 10.23
C PRO A 421 -6.35 -7.43 9.81
N ASP A 422 -6.30 -8.32 10.79
CA ASP A 422 -6.27 -9.77 10.71
C ASP A 422 -7.49 -10.34 11.42
N GLY A 423 -8.22 -11.23 10.76
CA GLY A 423 -9.48 -11.75 11.29
C GLY A 423 -9.30 -12.59 12.55
N GLY A 424 -8.19 -13.30 12.69
CA GLY A 424 -7.85 -14.07 13.88
C GLY A 424 -7.57 -13.16 15.09
N GLU A 425 -6.73 -12.12 14.90
CA GLU A 425 -6.47 -11.14 15.96
C GLU A 425 -7.74 -10.38 16.37
N LEU A 426 -8.59 -10.02 15.40
CA LEU A 426 -9.87 -9.38 15.67
C LEU A 426 -10.75 -10.29 16.54
N PHE A 427 -10.87 -11.57 16.16
CA PHE A 427 -11.67 -12.54 16.94
C PHE A 427 -11.10 -12.75 18.35
N GLU A 428 -9.79 -12.93 18.49
CA GLU A 428 -9.13 -13.06 19.81
C GLU A 428 -9.37 -11.83 20.68
N ALA A 429 -9.27 -10.62 20.12
CA ALA A 429 -9.53 -9.39 20.84
C ALA A 429 -10.99 -9.29 21.32
N MET A 430 -11.95 -9.79 20.54
CA MET A 430 -13.36 -9.85 20.95
C MET A 430 -13.62 -10.90 22.06
N MET A 431 -12.84 -11.97 22.12
CA MET A 431 -13.00 -13.08 23.08
C MET A 431 -12.44 -12.76 24.47
N ARG A 432 -11.49 -11.83 24.58
CA ARG A 432 -10.92 -11.34 25.86
C ARG A 432 -11.95 -10.54 26.63
#